data_7812279f69758a8a951f057c615450ee
#
_entry.id   7812279f69758a8a951f057c615450ee
#
_cell.length_a   1.000
_cell.length_b   1.000
_cell.length_c   1.000
_cell.angle_alpha   90.00
_cell.angle_beta   90.00
_cell.angle_gamma   90.00
#
_symmetry.space_group_name_H-M   'P 1'
#
loop_
_entity.id
_entity.type
_entity.pdbx_description
1 polymer ?
#
loop_
_entity_poly.entity_id
_entity_poly.type
_entity_poly.pdbx_seq_one_letter_code
_entity_poly.pdbx_strand_id
1 'polypeptide(L)' 'MTAGVPAGPVEAPPRGFVPAGEQAEILAGVLAGIELGAWDRRILDWMAGWDACTVLTVASWVARARAAGPVR' A
#
# COMPACT_ATOMS: atom_id res chain seq x y z
N MET A 1 -5.27 9.75 8.50
CA MET A 1 -3.94 9.69 7.85
C MET A 1 -3.33 8.32 8.07
N THR A 2 -2.77 7.76 7.02
CA THR A 2 -2.15 6.45 7.13
C THR A 2 -0.69 6.63 7.51
N ALA A 3 -0.37 6.38 8.77
CA ALA A 3 0.99 6.54 9.26
C ALA A 3 1.91 5.53 8.57
N GLY A 4 3.09 5.96 8.20
CA GLY A 4 4.11 5.08 7.65
C GLY A 4 4.12 4.93 6.14
N VAL A 5 3.09 5.41 5.42
CA VAL A 5 3.12 5.37 3.95
C VAL A 5 3.89 6.59 3.44
N PRO A 6 5.08 6.39 2.85
CA PRO A 6 5.85 7.53 2.36
C PRO A 6 5.15 8.27 1.24
N ALA A 7 5.25 9.60 1.27
CA ALA A 7 4.62 10.45 0.26
C ALA A 7 5.55 10.78 -0.91
N GLY A 8 6.82 10.42 -0.81
CA GLY A 8 7.79 10.70 -1.86
C GLY A 8 8.66 9.50 -2.15
N PRO A 9 9.69 9.67 -2.99
CA PRO A 9 10.57 8.56 -3.33
C PRO A 9 11.16 7.91 -2.08
N VAL A 10 11.17 6.58 -2.07
CA VAL A 10 11.64 5.80 -0.93
C VAL A 10 13.11 5.48 -1.13
N GLU A 11 13.97 6.12 -0.35
CA GLU A 11 15.42 5.99 -0.48
C GLU A 11 16.01 4.90 0.40
N ALA A 12 15.26 4.50 1.44
CA ALA A 12 15.71 3.48 2.38
C ALA A 12 14.50 2.74 2.90
N PRO A 13 14.65 1.52 3.45
CA PRO A 13 13.49 0.77 3.94
C PRO A 13 12.77 1.53 5.04
N PRO A 14 11.45 1.68 4.95
CA PRO A 14 10.66 2.26 6.04
C PRO A 14 10.85 1.45 7.31
N ARG A 15 10.93 2.13 8.45
CA ARG A 15 11.18 1.48 9.73
C ARG A 15 9.88 1.17 10.45
N GLY A 16 9.98 0.19 11.34
CA GLY A 16 8.91 -0.14 12.25
C GLY A 16 8.20 -1.42 11.88
N PHE A 17 7.35 -1.84 12.79
CA PHE A 17 6.51 -3.03 12.62
C PHE A 17 5.07 -2.59 12.40
N VAL A 18 4.42 -3.19 11.42
CA VAL A 18 3.00 -2.94 11.15
C VAL A 18 2.31 -4.31 11.13
N PRO A 19 1.29 -4.51 11.98
CA PRO A 19 0.55 -5.78 11.98
C PRO A 19 -0.12 -6.04 10.63
N ALA A 20 -0.27 -7.33 10.28
CA ALA A 20 -0.85 -7.71 9.00
C ALA A 20 -2.24 -7.11 8.77
N GLY A 21 -3.07 -7.06 9.82
CA GLY A 21 -4.40 -6.47 9.70
C GLY A 21 -4.34 -5.00 9.33
N GLU A 22 -3.40 -4.27 9.91
CA GLU A 22 -3.23 -2.85 9.58
C GLU A 22 -2.66 -2.70 8.17
N GLN A 23 -1.76 -3.59 7.76
CA GLN A 23 -1.23 -3.57 6.40
C GLN A 23 -2.32 -3.83 5.36
N ALA A 24 -3.26 -4.73 5.67
CA ALA A 24 -4.40 -4.94 4.80
C ALA A 24 -5.23 -3.68 4.64
N GLU A 25 -5.43 -2.93 5.74
CA GLU A 25 -6.17 -1.68 5.69
C GLU A 25 -5.43 -0.62 4.90
N ILE A 26 -4.11 -0.55 5.04
CA ILE A 26 -3.28 0.39 4.28
C ILE A 26 -3.40 0.10 2.78
N LEU A 27 -3.27 -1.16 2.39
CA LEU A 27 -3.38 -1.54 0.99
C LEU A 27 -4.77 -1.25 0.45
N ALA A 28 -5.81 -1.60 1.21
CA ALA A 28 -7.18 -1.31 0.81
C ALA A 28 -7.41 0.20 0.66
N GLY A 29 -6.80 0.98 1.55
CA GLY A 29 -6.94 2.43 1.50
C GLY A 29 -6.32 3.05 0.25
N VAL A 30 -5.10 2.63 -0.11
CA VAL A 30 -4.46 3.18 -1.32
C VAL A 30 -5.14 2.70 -2.59
N LEU A 31 -5.89 1.60 -2.53
CA LEU A 31 -6.65 1.08 -3.66
C LEU A 31 -8.13 1.50 -3.63
N ALA A 32 -8.48 2.43 -2.75
CA ALA A 32 -9.88 2.87 -2.60
C ALA A 32 -10.44 3.37 -3.93
N GLY A 33 -11.66 2.98 -4.23
CA GLY A 33 -12.31 3.38 -5.47
C GLY A 33 -12.04 2.44 -6.64
N ILE A 34 -11.13 1.50 -6.48
CA ILE A 34 -10.87 0.48 -7.50
C ILE A 34 -11.73 -0.73 -7.18
N GLU A 35 -12.48 -1.18 -8.15
CA GLU A 35 -13.31 -2.38 -7.96
C GLU A 35 -12.41 -3.60 -7.94
N LEU A 36 -12.39 -4.34 -6.82
CA LEU A 36 -11.54 -5.51 -6.65
C LEU A 36 -12.37 -6.78 -6.80
N GLY A 37 -11.90 -7.66 -7.67
CA GLY A 37 -12.49 -8.99 -7.81
C GLY A 37 -12.03 -9.93 -6.70
N ALA A 38 -12.54 -11.14 -6.72
CA ALA A 38 -12.21 -12.13 -5.69
C ALA A 38 -10.73 -12.48 -5.67
N TRP A 39 -10.12 -12.62 -6.83
CA TRP A 39 -8.69 -12.90 -6.91
C TRP A 39 -7.85 -11.71 -6.41
N ASP A 40 -8.25 -10.50 -6.78
CA ASP A 40 -7.57 -9.30 -6.31
C ASP A 40 -7.54 -9.27 -4.78
N ARG A 41 -8.66 -9.61 -4.13
CA ARG A 41 -8.74 -9.59 -2.67
C ARG A 41 -7.84 -10.67 -2.06
N ARG A 42 -7.73 -11.81 -2.69
CA ARG A 42 -6.85 -12.87 -2.20
C ARG A 42 -5.39 -12.44 -2.27
N ILE A 43 -5.00 -11.76 -3.34
CA ILE A 43 -3.64 -11.26 -3.48
C ILE A 43 -3.36 -10.15 -2.45
N LEU A 44 -4.35 -9.29 -2.22
CA LEU A 44 -4.20 -8.24 -1.22
C LEU A 44 -3.97 -8.84 0.17
N ASP A 45 -4.78 -9.84 0.55
CA ASP A 45 -4.62 -10.50 1.84
C ASP A 45 -3.28 -11.19 1.97
N TRP A 46 -2.82 -11.81 0.91
CA TRP A 46 -1.52 -12.47 0.88
C TRP A 46 -0.39 -11.45 1.06
N MET A 47 -0.45 -10.34 0.34
CA MET A 47 0.56 -9.29 0.46
C MET A 47 0.57 -8.64 1.83
N ALA A 48 -0.58 -8.57 2.47
CA ALA A 48 -0.68 -7.96 3.80
C ALA A 48 0.15 -8.72 4.84
N GLY A 49 0.53 -9.96 4.56
CA GLY A 49 1.40 -10.73 5.45
C GLY A 49 2.89 -10.51 5.21
N TRP A 50 3.26 -9.70 4.22
CA TRP A 50 4.66 -9.43 3.91
C TRP A 50 5.26 -8.45 4.94
N ASP A 51 6.57 -8.29 4.88
CA ASP A 51 7.25 -7.36 5.78
C ASP A 51 6.79 -5.91 5.52
N ALA A 52 6.84 -5.12 6.59
CA ALA A 52 6.31 -3.76 6.53
C ALA A 52 7.06 -2.90 5.52
N CYS A 53 8.38 -3.04 5.41
CA CYS A 53 9.14 -2.20 4.50
C CYS A 53 8.72 -2.43 3.04
N THR A 54 8.40 -3.66 2.66
CA THR A 54 7.93 -3.95 1.31
C THR A 54 6.51 -3.43 1.10
N VAL A 55 5.61 -3.72 2.03
CA VAL A 55 4.21 -3.31 1.91
C VAL A 55 4.08 -1.79 1.86
N LEU A 56 4.79 -1.09 2.74
CA LEU A 56 4.72 0.37 2.78
C LEU A 56 5.29 1.00 1.51
N THR A 57 6.33 0.39 0.94
CA THR A 57 6.91 0.89 -0.31
C THR A 57 5.94 0.72 -1.47
N VAL A 58 5.31 -0.45 -1.58
CA VAL A 58 4.31 -0.69 -2.64
C VAL A 58 3.12 0.24 -2.45
N ALA A 59 2.64 0.40 -1.22
CA ALA A 59 1.54 1.32 -0.93
C ALA A 59 1.91 2.75 -1.33
N SER A 60 3.16 3.14 -1.10
CA SER A 60 3.66 4.46 -1.49
C SER A 60 3.60 4.63 -3.01
N TRP A 61 4.00 3.62 -3.78
CA TRP A 61 3.93 3.70 -5.24
C TRP A 61 2.49 3.96 -5.71
N VAL A 62 1.53 3.22 -5.16
CA VAL A 62 0.13 3.37 -5.56
C VAL A 62 -0.38 4.75 -5.16
N ALA A 63 -0.11 5.16 -3.94
CA ALA A 63 -0.58 6.46 -3.44
C ALA A 63 0.00 7.61 -4.28
N ARG A 64 1.29 7.53 -4.62
CA ARG A 64 1.94 8.58 -5.43
C ARG A 64 1.42 8.58 -6.86
N ALA A 65 1.16 7.41 -7.42
CA ALA A 65 0.59 7.31 -8.76
C ALA A 65 -0.79 7.95 -8.82
N ARG A 66 -1.61 7.71 -7.79
CA ARG A 66 -2.95 8.28 -7.73
C ARG A 66 -2.90 9.80 -7.52
N ALA A 67 -1.98 10.26 -6.68
CA ALA A 67 -1.82 11.69 -6.43
C ALA A 67 -1.30 12.43 -7.66
N ALA A 68 -0.54 11.75 -8.52
CA ALA A 68 -0.04 12.36 -9.75
C ALA A 68 -1.13 12.57 -10.80
N GLY A 69 -2.28 11.89 -10.63
CA GLY A 69 -3.38 12.01 -11.56
C GLY A 69 -3.22 11.17 -12.81
N PRO A 70 -4.16 11.29 -13.75
CA PRO A 70 -4.12 10.46 -14.94
C PRO A 70 -2.93 10.77 -15.82
N VAL A 71 -2.41 9.74 -16.46
CA VAL A 71 -1.33 9.87 -17.44
C VAL A 71 -1.94 10.27 -18.78
N ARG A 72 -1.32 11.21 -19.45
CA ARG A 72 -1.76 11.67 -20.76
C ARG A 72 -0.95 11.03 -21.87
#